data_9aa909c2a648d5eb715ce40495ad9943
#
_entry.id   9aa909c2a648d5eb715ce40495ad9943
#
_cell.length_a   1.000
_cell.length_b   1.000
_cell.length_c   1.000
_cell.angle_alpha   90.00
_cell.angle_beta   90.00
_cell.angle_gamma   90.00
#
_symmetry.space_group_name_H-M   'P 1'
#
loop_
_entity.id
_entity.type
_entity.pdbx_description
1 polymer ?
#
loop_
_entity_poly.entity_id
_entity_poly.type
_entity_poly.pdbx_seq_one_letter_code
_entity_poly.pdbx_strand_id
1 'polypeptide(L)'
;TAIIHSAAVLNISIPNNFNIEEFVSAGCCILIFISNVAVLFLLERMEYAASEREQLLMLNQQIQLQSKNMTSASELYSAQRKKVHDFRAHLNILNQLMKNQEYSAAEEYLEKITEQQTDRLFLVNTHHPILDALFNTKAAEATQKKINIDFEVKDLSKLPFDASDMVVLLSNLLDNAIEACQQYDKGDKAIHVMAVAQQDFFISVRNTSEPVVIINGSIPTTKPEPQMHGFGLANIRLILEKYSGEYTMFYENGWFQFTADIPLTPIS
;
A
#
# COMPACT_ATOMS: atom_id res chain seq x y z
N THR A 1 28.65 60.98 33.40
CA THR A 1 28.29 62.41 33.23
C THR A 1 26.84 62.55 32.74
N ALA A 2 26.36 61.83 31.76
CA ALA A 2 24.99 61.92 31.22
C ALA A 2 23.90 61.56 32.26
N ILE A 3 24.12 60.54 33.09
CA ILE A 3 23.17 60.10 34.14
C ILE A 3 23.03 61.16 35.24
N ILE A 4 24.12 61.76 35.63
CA ILE A 4 24.13 62.85 36.64
C ILE A 4 23.42 64.09 36.09
N HIS A 5 23.59 64.40 34.83
CA HIS A 5 22.94 65.54 34.18
C HIS A 5 21.43 65.34 34.02
N SER A 6 21.01 64.11 33.67
CA SER A 6 19.57 63.80 33.56
C SER A 6 18.89 63.75 34.93
N ALA A 7 19.57 63.30 36.00
CA ALA A 7 19.04 63.31 37.36
C ALA A 7 18.87 64.77 37.89
N ALA A 8 19.78 65.66 37.56
CA ALA A 8 19.67 67.07 37.90
C ALA A 8 18.48 67.77 37.21
N VAL A 9 18.18 67.41 35.98
CA VAL A 9 17.03 67.94 35.20
C VAL A 9 15.70 67.43 35.78
N LEU A 10 15.67 66.21 36.30
CA LEU A 10 14.49 65.60 36.90
C LEU A 10 14.30 65.88 38.41
N ASN A 11 15.16 66.69 39.00
CA ASN A 11 15.14 67.07 40.42
C ASN A 11 15.18 65.84 41.37
N ILE A 12 15.84 64.76 40.95
CA ILE A 12 16.00 63.53 41.73
C ILE A 12 17.27 63.65 42.56
N SER A 13 17.15 63.64 43.91
CA SER A 13 18.27 63.60 44.82
C SER A 13 18.99 62.25 44.70
N ILE A 14 20.22 62.26 44.18
CA ILE A 14 21.08 61.09 44.10
C ILE A 14 21.71 60.91 45.48
N PRO A 15 21.57 59.73 46.19
CA PRO A 15 22.23 59.48 47.45
C PRO A 15 23.75 59.56 47.30
N ASN A 16 24.45 60.12 48.33
CA ASN A 16 25.90 60.29 48.31
C ASN A 16 26.73 59.00 48.15
N ASN A 17 26.09 57.82 48.19
CA ASN A 17 26.70 56.50 48.02
C ASN A 17 26.23 55.82 46.75
N PHE A 18 25.90 56.53 45.72
CA PHE A 18 25.45 55.95 44.47
C PHE A 18 26.63 55.28 43.72
N ASN A 19 26.68 53.96 43.74
CA ASN A 19 27.71 53.16 43.06
C ASN A 19 27.30 52.93 41.59
N ILE A 20 27.86 53.73 40.66
CA ILE A 20 27.56 53.68 39.23
C ILE A 20 27.82 52.30 38.65
N GLU A 21 28.83 51.56 39.17
CA GLU A 21 29.16 50.21 38.70
C GLU A 21 28.05 49.20 39.04
N GLU A 22 27.47 49.30 40.25
CA GLU A 22 26.34 48.43 40.61
C GLU A 22 25.09 48.70 39.77
N PHE A 23 24.81 49.93 39.45
CA PHE A 23 23.68 50.30 38.61
C PHE A 23 23.86 49.81 37.17
N VAL A 24 25.06 49.98 36.61
CA VAL A 24 25.39 49.46 35.28
C VAL A 24 25.33 47.91 35.23
N SER A 25 25.84 47.25 36.25
CA SER A 25 25.80 45.79 36.34
C SER A 25 24.37 45.28 36.44
N ALA A 26 23.51 45.91 37.24
CA ALA A 26 22.09 45.57 37.35
C ALA A 26 21.35 45.76 36.00
N GLY A 27 21.66 46.89 35.29
CA GLY A 27 21.12 47.15 33.96
C GLY A 27 21.53 46.06 32.93
N CYS A 28 22.79 45.64 32.96
CA CYS A 28 23.27 44.55 32.11
C CYS A 28 22.56 43.22 32.43
N CYS A 29 22.39 42.89 33.73
CA CYS A 29 21.66 41.68 34.12
C CYS A 29 20.21 41.67 33.63
N ILE A 30 19.51 42.79 33.71
CA ILE A 30 18.14 42.95 33.23
C ILE A 30 18.08 42.76 31.70
N LEU A 31 19.01 43.36 30.98
CA LEU A 31 19.08 43.25 29.51
C LEU A 31 19.33 41.79 29.10
N ILE A 32 20.24 41.07 29.78
CA ILE A 32 20.52 39.67 29.55
C ILE A 32 19.26 38.82 29.84
N PHE A 33 18.56 39.11 30.92
CA PHE A 33 17.32 38.40 31.27
C PHE A 33 16.24 38.60 30.23
N ILE A 34 16.01 39.85 29.78
CA ILE A 34 15.04 40.16 28.70
C ILE A 34 15.44 39.46 27.41
N SER A 35 16.72 39.47 27.04
CA SER A 35 17.22 38.76 25.85
C SER A 35 16.96 37.25 25.92
N ASN A 36 17.22 36.62 27.08
CA ASN A 36 16.95 35.19 27.27
C ASN A 36 15.46 34.87 27.15
N VAL A 37 14.59 35.67 27.77
CA VAL A 37 13.12 35.50 27.65
C VAL A 37 12.67 35.67 26.20
N ALA A 38 13.20 36.65 25.47
CA ALA A 38 12.89 36.85 24.06
C ALA A 38 13.34 35.63 23.18
N VAL A 39 14.51 35.08 23.46
CA VAL A 39 15.02 33.90 22.77
C VAL A 39 14.10 32.68 23.04
N LEU A 40 13.71 32.43 24.28
CA LEU A 40 12.79 31.34 24.62
C LEU A 40 11.46 31.51 23.91
N PHE A 41 10.90 32.69 23.90
CA PHE A 41 9.64 32.98 23.19
C PHE A 41 9.76 32.74 21.65
N LEU A 42 10.90 33.12 21.07
CA LEU A 42 11.15 32.87 19.64
C LEU A 42 11.29 31.38 19.32
N LEU A 43 11.97 30.62 20.21
CA LEU A 43 12.11 29.17 20.03
C LEU A 43 10.74 28.47 20.10
N GLU A 44 9.93 28.82 21.10
CA GLU A 44 8.56 28.27 21.23
C GLU A 44 7.69 28.59 20.01
N ARG A 45 7.79 29.81 19.48
CA ARG A 45 7.09 30.15 18.23
C ARG A 45 7.60 29.40 17.02
N MET A 46 8.90 29.17 16.94
CA MET A 46 9.48 28.37 15.84
C MET A 46 9.04 26.91 15.89
N GLU A 47 9.02 26.29 17.07
CA GLU A 47 8.52 24.92 17.26
C GLU A 47 7.04 24.80 16.87
N TYR A 48 6.22 25.74 17.29
CA TYR A 48 4.80 25.78 16.93
C TYR A 48 4.60 25.90 15.40
N ALA A 49 5.31 26.83 14.77
CA ALA A 49 5.25 27.02 13.32
C ALA A 49 5.78 25.80 12.53
N ALA A 50 6.80 25.11 13.06
CA ALA A 50 7.32 23.89 12.46
C ALA A 50 6.31 22.75 12.53
N SER A 51 5.65 22.56 13.68
CA SER A 51 4.60 21.56 13.89
C SER A 51 3.38 21.82 12.98
N GLU A 52 2.93 23.06 12.86
CA GLU A 52 1.82 23.43 11.95
C GLU A 52 2.17 23.13 10.48
N ARG A 53 3.39 23.43 10.08
CA ARG A 53 3.88 23.14 8.72
C ARG A 53 3.91 21.63 8.45
N GLU A 54 4.35 20.83 9.42
CA GLU A 54 4.38 19.37 9.29
C GLU A 54 2.97 18.80 9.14
N GLN A 55 2.01 19.28 9.93
CA GLN A 55 0.60 18.87 9.82
C GLN A 55 0.01 19.22 8.46
N LEU A 56 0.30 20.42 7.92
CA LEU A 56 -0.15 20.83 6.60
C LEU A 56 0.47 19.97 5.49
N LEU A 57 1.73 19.58 5.61
CA LEU A 57 2.38 18.65 4.67
C LEU A 57 1.74 17.28 4.69
N MET A 58 1.47 16.71 5.87
CA MET A 58 0.78 15.43 6.00
C MET A 58 -0.63 15.48 5.43
N LEU A 59 -1.38 16.54 5.70
CA LEU A 59 -2.72 16.72 5.16
C LEU A 59 -2.71 16.81 3.62
N ASN A 60 -1.77 17.57 3.05
CA ASN A 60 -1.61 17.66 1.60
C ASN A 60 -1.25 16.31 0.97
N GLN A 61 -0.38 15.52 1.59
CA GLN A 61 -0.06 14.17 1.13
C GLN A 61 -1.29 13.26 1.18
N GLN A 62 -2.08 13.35 2.23
CA GLN A 62 -3.31 12.56 2.36
C GLN A 62 -4.34 12.95 1.29
N ILE A 63 -4.51 14.24 1.01
CA ILE A 63 -5.40 14.72 -0.07
C ILE A 63 -4.93 14.23 -1.43
N GLN A 64 -3.63 14.27 -1.71
CA GLN A 64 -3.07 13.77 -2.97
C GLN A 64 -3.28 12.26 -3.15
N LEU A 65 -3.09 11.48 -2.08
CA LEU A 65 -3.38 10.03 -2.06
C LEU A 65 -4.86 9.74 -2.31
N GLN A 66 -5.76 10.46 -1.64
CA GLN A 66 -7.21 10.31 -1.87
C GLN A 66 -7.60 10.69 -3.30
N SER A 67 -7.05 11.77 -3.84
CA SER A 67 -7.31 12.20 -5.23
C SER A 67 -6.84 11.13 -6.22
N LYS A 68 -5.65 10.57 -6.03
CA LYS A 68 -5.13 9.49 -6.87
C LYS A 68 -6.01 8.23 -6.81
N ASN A 69 -6.43 7.83 -5.62
CA ASN A 69 -7.33 6.68 -5.43
C ASN A 69 -8.68 6.91 -6.11
N MET A 70 -9.21 8.13 -6.01
CA MET A 70 -10.48 8.50 -6.64
C MET A 70 -10.39 8.51 -8.17
N THR A 71 -9.27 8.96 -8.73
CA THR A 71 -9.00 8.91 -10.17
C THR A 71 -8.91 7.46 -10.66
N SER A 72 -8.15 6.61 -9.96
CA SER A 72 -8.04 5.18 -10.30
C SER A 72 -9.39 4.46 -10.19
N ALA A 73 -10.19 4.74 -9.17
CA ALA A 73 -11.53 4.20 -9.05
C ALA A 73 -12.42 4.65 -10.22
N SER A 74 -12.37 5.94 -10.60
CA SER A 74 -13.14 6.48 -11.73
C SER A 74 -12.75 5.81 -13.06
N GLU A 75 -11.47 5.56 -13.29
CA GLU A 75 -10.98 4.84 -14.47
C GLU A 75 -11.47 3.40 -14.50
N LEU A 76 -11.43 2.69 -13.36
CA LEU A 76 -11.98 1.34 -13.24
C LEU A 76 -13.48 1.31 -13.52
N TYR A 77 -14.25 2.25 -12.96
CA TYR A 77 -15.69 2.37 -13.24
C TYR A 77 -15.98 2.65 -14.72
N SER A 78 -15.20 3.52 -15.35
CA SER A 78 -15.37 3.84 -16.78
C SER A 78 -15.06 2.63 -17.66
N ALA A 79 -14.01 1.89 -17.36
CA ALA A 79 -13.64 0.65 -18.05
C ALA A 79 -14.71 -0.44 -17.87
N GLN A 80 -15.25 -0.61 -16.66
CA GLN A 80 -16.33 -1.54 -16.39
C GLN A 80 -17.61 -1.16 -17.14
N ARG A 81 -17.98 0.13 -17.15
CA ARG A 81 -19.14 0.63 -17.88
C ARG A 81 -19.02 0.36 -19.38
N LYS A 82 -17.82 0.55 -19.94
CA LYS A 82 -17.54 0.21 -21.34
C LYS A 82 -17.74 -1.29 -21.60
N LYS A 83 -17.20 -2.17 -20.75
CA LYS A 83 -17.38 -3.62 -20.87
C LYS A 83 -18.85 -4.04 -20.83
N VAL A 84 -19.63 -3.47 -19.92
CA VAL A 84 -21.08 -3.74 -19.82
C VAL A 84 -21.81 -3.26 -21.08
N HIS A 85 -21.43 -2.11 -21.62
CA HIS A 85 -21.98 -1.59 -22.87
C HIS A 85 -21.68 -2.52 -24.04
N ASP A 86 -20.44 -2.95 -24.18
CA ASP A 86 -20.00 -3.84 -25.27
C ASP A 86 -20.68 -5.21 -25.15
N PHE A 87 -20.80 -5.75 -23.93
CA PHE A 87 -21.54 -6.99 -23.69
C PHE A 87 -23.02 -6.87 -24.08
N ARG A 88 -23.69 -5.75 -23.76
CA ARG A 88 -25.07 -5.50 -24.20
C ARG A 88 -25.18 -5.43 -25.71
N ALA A 89 -24.20 -4.86 -26.40
CA ALA A 89 -24.16 -4.83 -27.86
C ALA A 89 -24.10 -6.24 -28.45
N HIS A 90 -23.25 -7.11 -27.90
CA HIS A 90 -23.16 -8.53 -28.31
C HIS A 90 -24.48 -9.26 -28.06
N LEU A 91 -25.11 -9.08 -26.90
CA LEU A 91 -26.42 -9.70 -26.64
C LEU A 91 -27.51 -9.22 -27.59
N ASN A 92 -27.50 -7.95 -27.99
CA ASN A 92 -28.47 -7.41 -28.94
C ASN A 92 -28.30 -8.02 -30.32
N ILE A 93 -27.06 -8.21 -30.78
CA ILE A 93 -26.76 -8.87 -32.06
C ILE A 93 -27.25 -10.32 -32.04
N LEU A 94 -26.92 -11.08 -31.00
CA LEU A 94 -27.41 -12.45 -30.81
C LEU A 94 -28.92 -12.54 -30.82
N ASN A 95 -29.59 -11.63 -30.09
CA ASN A 95 -31.06 -11.59 -30.03
C ASN A 95 -31.68 -11.30 -31.41
N GLN A 96 -31.05 -10.44 -32.24
CA GLN A 96 -31.48 -10.17 -33.61
C GLN A 96 -31.32 -11.41 -34.51
N LEU A 97 -30.16 -12.08 -34.48
CA LEU A 97 -29.90 -13.30 -35.25
C LEU A 97 -30.90 -14.41 -34.87
N MET A 98 -31.16 -14.57 -33.56
CA MET A 98 -32.17 -15.53 -33.07
C MET A 98 -33.60 -15.21 -33.57
N LYS A 99 -34.00 -13.93 -33.53
CA LYS A 99 -35.31 -13.48 -33.99
C LYS A 99 -35.49 -13.70 -35.51
N ASN A 100 -34.41 -13.55 -36.28
CA ASN A 100 -34.41 -13.78 -37.71
C ASN A 100 -34.29 -15.26 -38.07
N GLN A 101 -34.20 -16.16 -37.07
CA GLN A 101 -34.00 -17.61 -37.28
C GLN A 101 -32.67 -17.96 -37.97
N GLU A 102 -31.67 -17.06 -37.90
CA GLU A 102 -30.33 -17.23 -38.42
C GLU A 102 -29.44 -17.98 -37.42
N TYR A 103 -29.81 -19.20 -37.07
CA TYR A 103 -29.19 -19.95 -35.94
C TYR A 103 -27.72 -20.26 -36.19
N SER A 104 -27.33 -20.62 -37.43
CA SER A 104 -25.93 -20.91 -37.77
C SER A 104 -25.03 -19.68 -37.62
N ALA A 105 -25.53 -18.48 -38.01
CA ALA A 105 -24.81 -17.23 -37.83
C ALA A 105 -24.72 -16.80 -36.35
N ALA A 106 -25.77 -17.12 -35.58
CA ALA A 106 -25.75 -16.87 -34.12
C ALA A 106 -24.73 -17.76 -33.41
N GLU A 107 -24.61 -19.04 -33.81
CA GLU A 107 -23.65 -20.00 -33.28
C GLU A 107 -22.22 -19.59 -33.62
N GLU A 108 -21.91 -19.25 -34.88
CA GLU A 108 -20.60 -18.75 -35.29
C GLU A 108 -20.23 -17.44 -34.56
N TYR A 109 -21.20 -16.54 -34.36
CA TYR A 109 -20.97 -15.30 -33.65
C TYR A 109 -20.72 -15.52 -32.14
N LEU A 110 -21.41 -16.50 -31.53
CA LEU A 110 -21.21 -16.91 -30.16
C LEU A 110 -19.80 -17.50 -29.94
N GLU A 111 -19.37 -18.40 -30.87
CA GLU A 111 -18.01 -18.96 -30.83
C GLU A 111 -16.95 -17.86 -30.91
N LYS A 112 -17.08 -16.94 -31.86
CA LYS A 112 -16.14 -15.81 -31.98
C LYS A 112 -16.06 -14.93 -30.72
N ILE A 113 -17.20 -14.67 -30.08
CA ILE A 113 -17.20 -13.89 -28.83
C ILE A 113 -16.57 -14.69 -27.69
N THR A 114 -16.87 -15.98 -27.61
CA THR A 114 -16.35 -16.87 -26.58
C THR A 114 -14.85 -17.06 -26.74
N GLU A 115 -14.34 -17.27 -27.95
CA GLU A 115 -12.90 -17.35 -28.21
C GLU A 115 -12.17 -16.04 -27.90
N GLN A 116 -12.72 -14.89 -28.30
CA GLN A 116 -12.11 -13.58 -27.98
C GLN A 116 -12.18 -13.22 -26.49
N GLN A 117 -13.13 -13.76 -25.75
CA GLN A 117 -13.31 -13.50 -24.31
C GLN A 117 -12.64 -14.55 -23.45
N THR A 118 -12.49 -15.79 -23.91
CA THR A 118 -11.84 -16.86 -23.15
C THR A 118 -10.37 -16.55 -22.90
N ASP A 119 -9.69 -15.87 -23.84
CA ASP A 119 -8.30 -15.41 -23.65
C ASP A 119 -8.16 -14.21 -22.70
N ARG A 120 -9.24 -13.56 -22.25
CA ARG A 120 -9.14 -12.29 -21.51
C ARG A 120 -10.07 -12.09 -20.32
N LEU A 121 -11.09 -12.92 -20.07
CA LEU A 121 -12.14 -12.55 -19.11
C LEU A 121 -12.29 -13.40 -17.85
N PHE A 122 -11.86 -14.65 -17.83
CA PHE A 122 -11.98 -15.49 -16.61
C PHE A 122 -10.85 -16.51 -16.50
N LEU A 123 -9.64 -16.04 -16.24
CA LEU A 123 -8.53 -16.94 -15.87
C LEU A 123 -8.82 -17.61 -14.52
N VAL A 124 -9.47 -16.91 -13.62
CA VAL A 124 -9.79 -17.39 -12.28
C VAL A 124 -11.21 -17.01 -11.90
N ASN A 125 -11.98 -18.00 -11.46
CA ASN A 125 -13.32 -17.81 -10.89
C ASN A 125 -13.39 -18.56 -9.56
N THR A 126 -13.31 -17.81 -8.46
CA THR A 126 -13.37 -18.31 -7.09
C THR A 126 -14.75 -18.15 -6.46
N HIS A 127 -15.73 -17.63 -7.20
CA HIS A 127 -17.02 -17.19 -6.71
C HIS A 127 -16.95 -16.08 -5.64
N HIS A 128 -15.78 -15.44 -5.48
CA HIS A 128 -15.57 -14.28 -4.63
C HIS A 128 -15.17 -13.07 -5.48
N PRO A 129 -16.07 -12.14 -5.79
CA PRO A 129 -15.88 -11.11 -6.82
C PRO A 129 -14.62 -10.25 -6.66
N ILE A 130 -14.25 -9.96 -5.41
CA ILE A 130 -13.07 -9.14 -5.11
C ILE A 130 -11.78 -9.91 -5.38
N LEU A 131 -11.73 -11.20 -4.98
CA LEU A 131 -10.56 -12.06 -5.22
C LEU A 131 -10.43 -12.42 -6.70
N ASP A 132 -11.55 -12.63 -7.41
CA ASP A 132 -11.55 -12.83 -8.85
C ASP A 132 -10.94 -11.62 -9.58
N ALA A 133 -11.33 -10.41 -9.19
CA ALA A 133 -10.76 -9.19 -9.75
C ALA A 133 -9.25 -9.08 -9.46
N LEU A 134 -8.82 -9.41 -8.24
CA LEU A 134 -7.42 -9.39 -7.85
C LEU A 134 -6.59 -10.41 -8.66
N PHE A 135 -6.99 -11.69 -8.68
CA PHE A 135 -6.26 -12.74 -9.40
C PHE A 135 -6.18 -12.45 -10.89
N ASN A 136 -7.27 -12.01 -11.51
CA ASN A 136 -7.29 -11.66 -12.93
C ASN A 136 -6.42 -10.44 -13.25
N THR A 137 -6.35 -9.45 -12.35
CA THR A 137 -5.46 -8.30 -12.48
C THR A 137 -4.00 -8.74 -12.41
N LYS A 138 -3.65 -9.61 -11.44
CA LYS A 138 -2.29 -10.12 -11.29
C LYS A 138 -1.88 -11.07 -12.41
N ALA A 139 -2.81 -11.86 -12.95
CA ALA A 139 -2.59 -12.65 -14.16
C ALA A 139 -2.25 -11.79 -15.38
N ALA A 140 -2.98 -10.70 -15.58
CA ALA A 140 -2.72 -9.76 -16.67
C ALA A 140 -1.35 -9.07 -16.51
N GLU A 141 -1.00 -8.67 -15.28
CA GLU A 141 0.31 -8.09 -14.94
C GLU A 141 1.45 -9.07 -15.22
N ALA A 142 1.33 -10.33 -14.77
CA ALA A 142 2.31 -11.38 -15.01
C ALA A 142 2.51 -11.64 -16.51
N THR A 143 1.42 -11.76 -17.28
CA THR A 143 1.44 -11.94 -18.72
C THR A 143 2.15 -10.79 -19.43
N GLN A 144 1.86 -9.55 -19.04
CA GLN A 144 2.51 -8.36 -19.61
C GLN A 144 4.04 -8.38 -19.38
N LYS A 145 4.48 -8.95 -18.24
CA LYS A 145 5.88 -9.13 -17.88
C LYS A 145 6.50 -10.44 -18.40
N LYS A 146 5.79 -11.17 -19.26
CA LYS A 146 6.21 -12.47 -19.83
C LYS A 146 6.48 -13.53 -18.75
N ILE A 147 5.70 -13.53 -17.68
CA ILE A 147 5.73 -14.52 -16.62
C ILE A 147 4.53 -15.44 -16.80
N ASN A 148 4.77 -16.75 -16.89
CA ASN A 148 3.70 -17.74 -16.93
C ASN A 148 3.10 -17.86 -15.52
N ILE A 149 1.79 -17.66 -15.37
CA ILE A 149 1.11 -17.81 -14.10
C ILE A 149 -0.03 -18.82 -14.23
N ASP A 150 -0.07 -19.77 -13.32
CA ASP A 150 -1.06 -20.82 -13.24
C ASP A 150 -1.81 -20.76 -11.90
N PHE A 151 -3.14 -20.96 -11.96
CA PHE A 151 -4.01 -20.87 -10.79
C PHE A 151 -4.76 -22.18 -10.57
N GLU A 152 -4.50 -22.83 -9.44
CA GLU A 152 -5.29 -23.92 -8.91
C GLU A 152 -6.13 -23.43 -7.74
N VAL A 153 -7.19 -22.68 -8.03
CA VAL A 153 -8.03 -22.04 -7.01
C VAL A 153 -9.41 -22.66 -7.01
N LYS A 154 -9.88 -23.04 -5.82
CA LYS A 154 -11.23 -23.59 -5.60
C LYS A 154 -12.21 -22.49 -5.15
N ASP A 155 -13.44 -22.88 -4.85
CA ASP A 155 -14.48 -21.97 -4.36
C ASP A 155 -14.05 -21.28 -3.04
N LEU A 156 -13.98 -19.95 -3.07
CA LEU A 156 -13.63 -19.10 -1.94
C LEU A 156 -14.79 -18.19 -1.49
N SER A 157 -16.01 -18.44 -1.99
CA SER A 157 -17.19 -17.62 -1.69
C SER A 157 -17.56 -17.54 -0.21
N LYS A 158 -17.13 -18.53 0.58
CA LYS A 158 -17.49 -18.68 2.01
C LYS A 158 -16.33 -18.34 2.95
N LEU A 159 -15.31 -17.61 2.51
CA LEU A 159 -14.24 -17.18 3.39
C LEU A 159 -14.80 -16.23 4.48
N PRO A 160 -14.58 -16.52 5.77
CA PRO A 160 -15.10 -15.72 6.88
C PRO A 160 -14.22 -14.48 7.19
N PHE A 161 -13.22 -14.21 6.36
CA PHE A 161 -12.24 -13.15 6.56
C PHE A 161 -12.69 -11.84 5.92
N ASP A 162 -12.19 -10.73 6.44
CA ASP A 162 -12.40 -9.43 5.82
C ASP A 162 -11.77 -9.40 4.42
N ALA A 163 -12.55 -8.97 3.43
CA ALA A 163 -12.11 -8.94 2.05
C ALA A 163 -10.90 -8.02 1.82
N SER A 164 -10.79 -6.93 2.59
CA SER A 164 -9.66 -6.00 2.50
C SER A 164 -8.36 -6.66 2.99
N ASP A 165 -8.42 -7.45 4.06
CA ASP A 165 -7.27 -8.19 4.56
C ASP A 165 -6.81 -9.26 3.56
N MET A 166 -7.77 -9.98 2.95
CA MET A 166 -7.45 -10.98 1.93
C MET A 166 -6.83 -10.33 0.68
N VAL A 167 -7.31 -9.17 0.27
CA VAL A 167 -6.70 -8.40 -0.82
C VAL A 167 -5.27 -8.01 -0.47
N VAL A 168 -5.03 -7.50 0.73
CA VAL A 168 -3.68 -7.11 1.16
C VAL A 168 -2.75 -8.32 1.24
N LEU A 169 -3.20 -9.44 1.83
CA LEU A 169 -2.42 -10.68 1.92
C LEU A 169 -2.02 -11.20 0.54
N LEU A 170 -3.02 -11.45 -0.31
CA LEU A 170 -2.81 -12.06 -1.62
C LEU A 170 -2.07 -11.13 -2.59
N SER A 171 -2.35 -9.83 -2.55
CA SER A 171 -1.63 -8.83 -3.34
C SER A 171 -0.14 -8.83 -3.01
N ASN A 172 0.22 -8.77 -1.71
CA ASN A 172 1.62 -8.80 -1.30
C ASN A 172 2.33 -10.10 -1.69
N LEU A 173 1.65 -11.25 -1.59
CA LEU A 173 2.23 -12.54 -2.01
C LEU A 173 2.49 -12.57 -3.51
N LEU A 174 1.52 -12.14 -4.32
CA LEU A 174 1.63 -12.15 -5.79
C LEU A 174 2.61 -11.09 -6.30
N ASP A 175 2.65 -9.90 -5.67
CA ASP A 175 3.61 -8.86 -6.02
C ASP A 175 5.04 -9.32 -5.77
N ASN A 176 5.30 -9.96 -4.62
CA ASN A 176 6.60 -10.54 -4.32
C ASN A 176 7.00 -11.64 -5.32
N ALA A 177 6.06 -12.50 -5.71
CA ALA A 177 6.30 -13.55 -6.70
C ALA A 177 6.62 -12.97 -8.09
N ILE A 178 5.86 -11.99 -8.55
CA ILE A 178 6.08 -11.30 -9.83
C ILE A 178 7.44 -10.59 -9.83
N GLU A 179 7.77 -9.88 -8.74
CA GLU A 179 9.07 -9.19 -8.61
C GLU A 179 10.24 -10.18 -8.63
N ALA A 180 10.14 -11.28 -7.89
CA ALA A 180 11.17 -12.33 -7.88
C ALA A 180 11.38 -12.95 -9.26
N CYS A 181 10.28 -13.26 -9.98
CA CYS A 181 10.35 -13.75 -11.35
C CYS A 181 10.97 -12.73 -12.32
N GLN A 182 10.75 -11.44 -12.14
CA GLN A 182 11.38 -10.42 -12.99
C GLN A 182 12.89 -10.42 -12.86
N GLN A 183 13.42 -10.66 -11.66
CA GLN A 183 14.83 -10.71 -11.36
C GLN A 183 15.51 -12.04 -11.71
N TYR A 184 14.73 -13.08 -12.01
CA TYR A 184 15.23 -14.40 -12.35
C TYR A 184 15.62 -14.49 -13.81
N ASP A 185 16.90 -14.80 -14.08
CA ASP A 185 17.44 -14.83 -15.45
C ASP A 185 17.91 -16.22 -15.91
N LYS A 186 17.73 -17.26 -15.06
CA LYS A 186 18.30 -18.60 -15.31
C LYS A 186 17.37 -19.59 -16.00
N GLY A 187 16.19 -19.17 -16.41
CA GLY A 187 15.20 -20.06 -17.04
C GLY A 187 13.83 -19.42 -17.23
N ASP A 188 12.84 -20.27 -17.43
CA ASP A 188 11.48 -19.83 -17.59
C ASP A 188 10.92 -19.18 -16.32
N LYS A 189 10.23 -18.05 -16.51
CA LYS A 189 9.60 -17.30 -15.42
C LYS A 189 8.20 -17.85 -15.18
N ALA A 190 7.98 -18.46 -14.03
CA ALA A 190 6.70 -19.10 -13.74
C ALA A 190 6.25 -18.88 -12.29
N ILE A 191 4.93 -18.76 -12.10
CA ILE A 191 4.26 -18.65 -10.81
C ILE A 191 3.13 -19.69 -10.78
N HIS A 192 3.04 -20.44 -9.68
CA HIS A 192 1.94 -21.34 -9.40
C HIS A 192 1.23 -20.88 -8.13
N VAL A 193 -0.07 -20.68 -8.22
CA VAL A 193 -0.92 -20.22 -7.13
C VAL A 193 -1.94 -21.30 -6.83
N MET A 194 -1.96 -21.80 -5.59
CA MET A 194 -2.98 -22.71 -5.11
C MET A 194 -3.72 -22.04 -3.95
N ALA A 195 -5.06 -22.03 -3.98
CA ALA A 195 -5.88 -21.54 -2.89
C ALA A 195 -7.12 -22.43 -2.69
N VAL A 196 -7.30 -22.92 -1.47
CA VAL A 196 -8.38 -23.86 -1.12
C VAL A 196 -8.94 -23.51 0.26
N ALA A 197 -10.26 -23.44 0.36
CA ALA A 197 -10.97 -23.28 1.63
C ALA A 197 -11.74 -24.57 1.94
N GLN A 198 -11.32 -25.34 2.95
CA GLN A 198 -11.99 -26.56 3.42
C GLN A 198 -12.23 -26.51 4.94
N GLN A 199 -11.34 -27.09 5.74
CA GLN A 199 -11.31 -26.91 7.20
C GLN A 199 -10.60 -25.62 7.56
N ASP A 200 -9.52 -25.33 6.83
CA ASP A 200 -8.72 -24.13 6.92
C ASP A 200 -8.62 -23.48 5.53
N PHE A 201 -8.25 -22.20 5.47
CA PHE A 201 -7.90 -21.53 4.23
C PHE A 201 -6.41 -21.74 3.98
N PHE A 202 -6.11 -22.61 3.04
CA PHE A 202 -4.75 -22.88 2.58
C PHE A 202 -4.44 -22.02 1.35
N ILE A 203 -3.31 -21.34 1.36
CA ILE A 203 -2.74 -20.61 0.22
C ILE A 203 -1.29 -21.01 0.02
N SER A 204 -0.92 -21.32 -1.21
CA SER A 204 0.45 -21.55 -1.64
C SER A 204 0.76 -20.71 -2.87
N VAL A 205 1.84 -19.95 -2.81
CA VAL A 205 2.40 -19.21 -3.94
C VAL A 205 3.82 -19.70 -4.15
N ARG A 206 4.08 -20.29 -5.31
CA ARG A 206 5.37 -20.83 -5.72
C ARG A 206 5.83 -20.11 -6.97
N ASN A 207 7.05 -19.61 -6.99
CA ASN A 207 7.59 -18.86 -8.13
C ASN A 207 9.06 -19.19 -8.39
N THR A 208 9.49 -19.04 -9.64
CA THR A 208 10.91 -19.07 -9.98
C THR A 208 11.63 -17.87 -9.39
N SER A 209 12.82 -18.08 -8.81
CA SER A 209 13.56 -17.07 -8.07
C SER A 209 15.06 -17.34 -8.08
N GLU A 210 15.87 -16.31 -8.00
CA GLU A 210 17.26 -16.42 -7.59
C GLU A 210 17.36 -17.00 -6.16
N PRO A 211 18.52 -17.54 -5.76
CA PRO A 211 18.69 -18.11 -4.43
C PRO A 211 18.30 -17.16 -3.31
N VAL A 212 17.41 -17.62 -2.45
CA VAL A 212 16.90 -16.86 -1.31
C VAL A 212 17.43 -17.48 -0.02
N VAL A 213 18.01 -16.67 0.85
CA VAL A 213 18.44 -17.10 2.19
C VAL A 213 17.30 -16.85 3.16
N ILE A 214 16.80 -17.93 3.77
CA ILE A 214 15.74 -17.85 4.78
C ILE A 214 16.37 -18.02 6.16
N ILE A 215 16.26 -17.03 7.03
CA ILE A 215 16.82 -17.05 8.39
C ILE A 215 15.66 -16.90 9.38
N ASN A 216 15.46 -17.89 10.23
CA ASN A 216 14.40 -17.90 11.25
C ASN A 216 13.00 -17.52 10.69
N GLY A 217 12.63 -18.08 9.55
CA GLY A 217 11.34 -17.76 8.90
C GLY A 217 11.25 -16.33 8.36
N SER A 218 12.36 -15.69 8.08
CA SER A 218 12.44 -14.34 7.51
C SER A 218 13.40 -14.31 6.33
N ILE A 219 13.10 -13.45 5.37
CA ILE A 219 13.99 -13.14 4.25
C ILE A 219 14.58 -11.75 4.52
N PRO A 220 15.92 -11.60 4.64
CA PRO A 220 16.55 -10.30 4.71
C PRO A 220 16.20 -9.48 3.47
N THR A 221 15.76 -8.23 3.65
CA THR A 221 15.49 -7.35 2.50
C THR A 221 16.79 -7.02 1.78
N THR A 222 16.80 -7.20 0.48
CA THR A 222 17.93 -6.85 -0.41
C THR A 222 17.72 -5.47 -1.07
N LYS A 223 16.62 -4.78 -0.76
CA LYS A 223 16.27 -3.50 -1.40
C LYS A 223 17.08 -2.35 -0.81
N PRO A 224 17.56 -1.39 -1.65
CA PRO A 224 18.44 -0.29 -1.22
C PRO A 224 17.76 0.74 -0.31
N GLU A 225 16.42 0.77 -0.25
CA GLU A 225 15.64 1.65 0.62
C GLU A 225 14.71 0.83 1.53
N PRO A 226 15.20 0.33 2.67
CA PRO A 226 14.40 -0.52 3.58
C PRO A 226 13.16 0.18 4.15
N GLN A 227 13.18 1.53 4.22
CA GLN A 227 12.09 2.33 4.81
C GLN A 227 10.87 2.49 3.91
N MET A 228 10.99 2.29 2.61
CA MET A 228 9.85 2.42 1.67
C MET A 228 9.33 1.10 1.09
N HIS A 229 10.09 -0.01 1.16
CA HIS A 229 9.79 -1.22 0.40
C HIS A 229 9.81 -2.54 1.22
N GLY A 230 10.00 -2.49 2.53
CA GLY A 230 10.08 -3.69 3.39
C GLY A 230 8.73 -4.18 3.96
N PHE A 231 7.62 -3.55 3.62
CA PHE A 231 6.34 -3.77 4.32
C PHE A 231 5.55 -5.01 3.86
N GLY A 232 5.86 -5.60 2.70
CA GLY A 232 5.08 -6.70 2.14
C GLY A 232 5.01 -7.92 3.08
N LEU A 233 6.15 -8.45 3.51
CA LEU A 233 6.21 -9.58 4.45
C LEU A 233 5.69 -9.20 5.85
N ALA A 234 5.90 -7.96 6.29
CA ALA A 234 5.35 -7.48 7.55
C ALA A 234 3.82 -7.43 7.52
N ASN A 235 3.22 -6.94 6.44
CA ASN A 235 1.77 -6.93 6.25
C ASN A 235 1.19 -8.35 6.20
N ILE A 236 1.87 -9.27 5.50
CA ILE A 236 1.48 -10.68 5.45
C ILE A 236 1.43 -11.27 6.87
N ARG A 237 2.49 -11.06 7.67
CA ARG A 237 2.56 -11.53 9.06
C ARG A 237 1.45 -10.95 9.93
N LEU A 238 1.22 -9.64 9.88
CA LEU A 238 0.16 -8.99 10.65
C LEU A 238 -1.21 -9.59 10.36
N ILE A 239 -1.50 -9.90 9.10
CA ILE A 239 -2.79 -10.51 8.73
C ILE A 239 -2.84 -11.95 9.22
N LEU A 240 -1.78 -12.73 9.05
CA LEU A 240 -1.73 -14.09 9.54
C LEU A 240 -1.89 -14.15 11.08
N GLU A 241 -1.19 -13.29 11.81
CA GLU A 241 -1.34 -13.17 13.27
C GLU A 241 -2.77 -12.80 13.68
N LYS A 242 -3.41 -11.86 12.94
CA LYS A 242 -4.81 -11.45 13.19
C LYS A 242 -5.78 -12.61 13.13
N TYR A 243 -5.54 -13.56 12.23
CA TYR A 243 -6.41 -14.72 12.00
C TYR A 243 -5.84 -16.03 12.55
N SER A 244 -4.82 -15.96 13.40
CA SER A 244 -4.13 -17.13 13.99
C SER A 244 -3.60 -18.10 12.92
N GLY A 245 -3.20 -17.57 11.78
CA GLY A 245 -2.65 -18.34 10.67
C GLY A 245 -1.16 -18.63 10.86
N GLU A 246 -0.73 -19.74 10.34
CA GLU A 246 0.67 -20.15 10.29
C GLU A 246 1.19 -20.05 8.85
N TYR A 247 2.51 -19.89 8.69
CA TYR A 247 3.13 -19.88 7.37
C TYR A 247 4.49 -20.55 7.37
N THR A 248 4.87 -21.04 6.20
CA THR A 248 6.22 -21.56 5.93
C THR A 248 6.77 -20.98 4.64
N MET A 249 8.09 -20.87 4.58
CA MET A 249 8.81 -20.47 3.39
C MET A 249 9.89 -21.49 3.08
N PHE A 250 10.07 -21.78 1.81
CA PHE A 250 10.98 -22.79 1.34
C PHE A 250 11.61 -22.36 0.01
N TYR A 251 12.90 -22.68 -0.19
CA TYR A 251 13.60 -22.45 -1.45
C TYR A 251 14.37 -23.71 -1.85
N GLU A 252 14.11 -24.22 -3.04
CA GLU A 252 14.80 -25.36 -3.61
C GLU A 252 14.82 -25.31 -5.14
N ASN A 253 15.97 -25.64 -5.73
CA ASN A 253 16.12 -25.84 -7.17
C ASN A 253 15.59 -24.69 -8.05
N GLY A 254 15.82 -23.42 -7.64
CA GLY A 254 15.38 -22.25 -8.38
C GLY A 254 13.92 -21.86 -8.15
N TRP A 255 13.26 -22.50 -7.20
CA TRP A 255 11.88 -22.20 -6.80
C TRP A 255 11.80 -21.73 -5.37
N PHE A 256 11.15 -20.60 -5.17
CA PHE A 256 10.71 -20.14 -3.87
C PHE A 256 9.24 -20.46 -3.69
N GLN A 257 8.87 -20.93 -2.52
CA GLN A 257 7.48 -21.23 -2.16
C GLN A 257 7.14 -20.61 -0.81
N PHE A 258 6.03 -19.91 -0.77
CA PHE A 258 5.36 -19.46 0.45
C PHE A 258 4.06 -20.23 0.60
N THR A 259 3.81 -20.77 1.79
CA THR A 259 2.53 -21.40 2.15
C THR A 259 2.00 -20.79 3.41
N ALA A 260 0.69 -20.59 3.48
CA ALA A 260 0.01 -20.23 4.72
C ALA A 260 -1.26 -21.04 4.89
N ASP A 261 -1.58 -21.28 6.15
CA ASP A 261 -2.76 -21.99 6.61
C ASP A 261 -3.47 -21.15 7.66
N ILE A 262 -4.74 -20.83 7.41
CA ILE A 262 -5.51 -19.89 8.25
C ILE A 262 -6.80 -20.61 8.69
N PRO A 263 -7.02 -20.80 9.98
CA PRO A 263 -8.24 -21.42 10.50
C PRO A 263 -9.49 -20.68 10.07
N LEU A 264 -10.48 -21.39 9.49
CA LEU A 264 -11.76 -20.79 9.10
C LEU A 264 -12.68 -20.54 10.31
N THR A 265 -12.42 -21.21 11.42
CA THR A 265 -13.10 -20.96 12.69
C THR A 265 -12.17 -20.26 13.65
N PRO A 266 -12.55 -19.12 14.26
CA PRO A 266 -11.70 -18.50 15.27
C PRO A 266 -11.44 -19.49 16.40
N ILE A 267 -10.16 -19.67 16.75
CA ILE A 267 -9.77 -20.40 17.96
C ILE A 267 -10.29 -19.56 19.13
N SER A 268 -11.33 -20.07 19.81
CA SER A 268 -12.00 -19.43 20.96
C SER A 268 -11.07 -19.27 22.17
#